data_0923b6702e0ea9aa27f00a835c7fdf85
#
_entry.id   0923b6702e0ea9aa27f00a835c7fdf85
#
_cell.length_a   1.000
_cell.length_b   1.000
_cell.length_c   1.000
_cell.angle_alpha   90.00
_cell.angle_beta   90.00
_cell.angle_gamma   90.00
#
_symmetry.space_group_name_H-M   'P 1'
#
loop_
_entity.id
_entity.type
_entity.pdbx_description
1 polymer ?
#
loop_
_entity_poly.entity_id
_entity_poly.type
_entity_poly.pdbx_seq_one_letter_code
_entity_poly.pdbx_strand_id
1 'polypeptide(L)'
;VKAIQRTPVVELVVENIKEYILSGEINEGDKLPTEKDLCERLSVGRSTIREAIRILQANGFIELKPGKGAFVARTKEVELEGIIDWFIQHEVELIDFIEVRQAIEPLAIKLAI
;
A
#
# COMPACT_ATOMS: atom_id res chain seq x y z
N VAL A 1 1.31 -32.32 0.17
CA VAL A 1 2.05 -31.10 0.46
C VAL A 1 1.10 -30.07 1.01
N LYS A 2 1.40 -29.58 2.18
CA LYS A 2 0.56 -28.56 2.82
C LYS A 2 1.04 -27.17 2.44
N ALA A 3 0.10 -26.26 2.28
CA ALA A 3 0.42 -24.88 2.07
C ALA A 3 1.14 -24.31 3.30
N ILE A 4 2.16 -23.53 3.04
CA ILE A 4 2.82 -22.80 4.11
C ILE A 4 1.94 -21.63 4.45
N GLN A 5 1.51 -21.57 5.70
CA GLN A 5 0.68 -20.48 6.17
C GLN A 5 1.53 -19.45 6.88
N ARG A 6 1.21 -18.19 6.64
CA ARG A 6 1.79 -17.10 7.41
C ARG A 6 1.24 -17.18 8.81
N THR A 7 2.06 -16.81 9.79
CA THR A 7 1.58 -16.71 11.14
C THR A 7 0.51 -15.62 11.20
N PRO A 8 -0.59 -15.84 11.89
CA PRO A 8 -1.60 -14.78 12.05
C PRO A 8 -1.05 -13.49 12.63
N VAL A 9 0.00 -13.59 13.45
CA VAL A 9 0.64 -12.42 14.04
C VAL A 9 1.23 -11.50 12.97
N VAL A 10 1.90 -12.04 11.96
CA VAL A 10 2.45 -11.25 10.87
C VAL A 10 1.33 -10.51 10.13
N GLU A 11 0.25 -11.21 9.84
CA GLU A 11 -0.89 -10.60 9.16
C GLU A 11 -1.51 -9.47 9.97
N LEU A 12 -1.63 -9.65 11.27
CA LEU A 12 -2.16 -8.60 12.16
C LEU A 12 -1.25 -7.39 12.18
N VAL A 13 0.06 -7.60 12.19
CA VAL A 13 1.03 -6.50 12.15
C VAL A 13 0.93 -5.76 10.82
N VAL A 14 0.86 -6.47 9.71
CA VAL A 14 0.70 -5.88 8.39
C VAL A 14 -0.55 -4.99 8.35
N GLU A 15 -1.68 -5.51 8.80
CA GLU A 15 -2.92 -4.75 8.80
C GLU A 15 -2.85 -3.54 9.72
N ASN A 16 -2.22 -3.67 10.87
CA ASN A 16 -2.06 -2.57 11.82
C ASN A 16 -1.25 -1.42 11.22
N ILE A 17 -0.11 -1.73 10.62
CA ILE A 17 0.75 -0.71 10.00
C ILE A 17 0.05 -0.10 8.78
N LYS A 18 -0.63 -0.92 8.00
CA LYS A 18 -1.38 -0.48 6.84
C LYS A 18 -2.48 0.52 7.23
N GLU A 19 -3.23 0.22 8.28
CA GLU A 19 -4.23 1.14 8.82
C GLU A 19 -3.62 2.46 9.27
N TYR A 20 -2.47 2.40 9.92
CA TYR A 20 -1.75 3.60 10.35
C TYR A 20 -1.38 4.47 9.15
N ILE A 21 -0.89 3.86 8.07
CA ILE A 21 -0.55 4.58 6.85
C ILE A 21 -1.78 5.20 6.20
N LEU A 22 -2.88 4.46 6.17
CA LEU A 22 -4.11 4.91 5.49
C LEU A 22 -4.94 5.88 6.33
N SER A 23 -4.71 5.92 7.64
CA SER A 23 -5.50 6.79 8.53
C SER A 23 -5.23 8.27 8.38
N GLY A 24 -4.10 8.64 7.78
CA GLY A 24 -3.69 10.02 7.68
C GLY A 24 -2.88 10.52 8.86
N GLU A 25 -2.64 9.70 9.86
CA GLU A 25 -1.76 10.06 10.99
C GLU A 25 -0.31 10.23 10.56
N ILE A 26 0.05 9.60 9.45
CA ILE A 26 1.36 9.73 8.84
C ILE A 26 1.17 10.06 7.36
N ASN A 27 2.01 10.90 6.81
CA ASN A 27 1.89 11.35 5.44
C ASN A 27 2.82 10.58 4.50
N GLU A 28 2.50 10.62 3.22
CA GLU A 28 3.37 10.05 2.20
C GLU A 28 4.76 10.68 2.28
N GLY A 29 5.78 9.85 2.21
CA GLY A 29 7.16 10.28 2.30
C GLY A 29 7.69 10.40 3.74
N ASP A 30 6.83 10.31 4.73
CA ASP A 30 7.26 10.37 6.12
C ASP A 30 7.91 9.08 6.56
N LYS A 31 8.83 9.20 7.48
CA LYS A 31 9.52 8.05 8.04
C LYS A 31 8.63 7.32 9.04
N LEU A 32 8.56 6.00 8.90
CA LEU A 32 7.88 5.15 9.86
C LEU A 32 8.66 5.04 11.16
N PRO A 33 7.99 4.68 12.27
CA PRO A 33 8.69 4.33 13.50
C PRO A 33 9.76 3.27 13.23
N THR A 34 10.80 3.26 14.03
CA THR A 34 11.89 2.29 13.85
C THR A 34 11.39 0.87 14.14
N GLU A 35 12.13 -0.11 13.67
CA GLU A 35 11.85 -1.51 13.94
C GLU A 35 11.71 -1.76 15.46
N LYS A 36 12.61 -1.17 16.24
CA LYS A 36 12.55 -1.27 17.69
C LYS A 36 11.28 -0.67 18.27
N ASP A 37 10.90 0.51 17.80
CA ASP A 37 9.66 1.17 18.24
C ASP A 37 8.44 0.35 17.90
N LEU A 38 8.40 -0.22 16.72
CA LEU A 38 7.28 -1.05 16.30
C LEU A 38 7.19 -2.33 17.14
N CYS A 39 8.32 -2.94 17.44
CA CYS A 39 8.36 -4.11 18.33
C CYS A 39 7.76 -3.78 19.70
N GLU A 40 8.15 -2.66 20.25
CA GLU A 40 7.65 -2.23 21.56
C GLU A 40 6.17 -1.89 21.53
N ARG A 41 5.74 -1.13 20.53
CA ARG A 41 4.32 -0.72 20.42
C ARG A 41 3.38 -1.88 20.16
N LEU A 42 3.80 -2.82 19.34
CA LEU A 42 2.95 -3.94 18.93
C LEU A 42 3.19 -5.20 19.74
N SER A 43 4.17 -5.17 20.64
CA SER A 43 4.52 -6.32 21.50
C SER A 43 4.82 -7.59 20.72
N VAL A 44 5.62 -7.45 19.66
CA VAL A 44 6.03 -8.56 18.81
C VAL A 44 7.55 -8.54 18.61
N GLY A 45 8.09 -9.65 18.13
CA GLY A 45 9.52 -9.76 17.90
C GLY A 45 9.98 -9.07 16.63
N ARG A 46 11.29 -8.89 16.53
CA ARG A 46 11.89 -8.21 15.36
C ARG A 46 11.66 -8.94 14.07
N SER A 47 11.73 -10.28 14.09
CA SER A 47 11.52 -11.06 12.88
C SER A 47 10.12 -10.87 12.33
N THR A 48 9.12 -10.76 13.20
CA THR A 48 7.75 -10.50 12.80
C THR A 48 7.62 -9.12 12.16
N ILE A 49 8.23 -8.10 12.78
CA ILE A 49 8.21 -6.75 12.23
C ILE A 49 8.93 -6.70 10.88
N ARG A 50 10.09 -7.33 10.75
CA ARG A 50 10.81 -7.36 9.47
C ARG A 50 10.01 -8.00 8.37
N GLU A 51 9.36 -9.11 8.67
CA GLU A 51 8.52 -9.79 7.69
C GLU A 51 7.34 -8.93 7.28
N ALA A 52 6.68 -8.29 8.22
CA ALA A 52 5.58 -7.38 7.93
C ALA A 52 6.04 -6.20 7.05
N ILE A 53 7.18 -5.62 7.35
CA ILE A 53 7.76 -4.53 6.55
C ILE A 53 8.05 -5.00 5.12
N ARG A 54 8.60 -6.19 4.95
CA ARG A 54 8.85 -6.76 3.62
C ARG A 54 7.57 -6.93 2.81
N ILE A 55 6.51 -7.40 3.46
CA ILE A 55 5.22 -7.56 2.82
C ILE A 55 4.67 -6.21 2.39
N LEU A 56 4.71 -5.21 3.27
CA LEU A 56 4.23 -3.87 2.96
C LEU A 56 5.04 -3.21 1.85
N GLN A 57 6.35 -3.46 1.82
CA GLN A 57 7.20 -2.99 0.74
C GLN A 57 6.81 -3.65 -0.58
N ALA A 58 6.62 -4.95 -0.58
CA ALA A 58 6.23 -5.69 -1.77
C ALA A 58 4.88 -5.22 -2.33
N ASN A 59 3.99 -4.80 -1.44
CA ASN A 59 2.67 -4.30 -1.82
C ASN A 59 2.66 -2.80 -2.12
N GLY A 60 3.81 -2.13 -2.04
CA GLY A 60 3.92 -0.74 -2.41
C GLY A 60 3.51 0.28 -1.36
N PHE A 61 3.28 -0.14 -0.12
CA PHE A 61 2.94 0.78 0.97
C PHE A 61 4.14 1.45 1.59
N ILE A 62 5.29 0.79 1.56
CA ILE A 62 6.51 1.24 2.21
C ILE A 62 7.66 1.23 1.22
N GLU A 63 8.56 2.20 1.36
CA GLU A 63 9.80 2.27 0.63
C GLU A 63 10.94 2.19 1.64
N LEU A 64 11.86 1.24 1.43
CA LEU A 64 13.05 1.10 2.27
C LEU A 64 14.20 1.87 1.66
N LYS A 65 14.81 2.74 2.46
CA LYS A 65 16.00 3.50 2.05
C LYS A 65 17.18 3.03 2.88
N PRO A 66 18.17 2.40 2.26
CA PRO A 66 19.33 1.86 3.00
C PRO A 66 19.98 2.92 3.90
N GLY A 67 20.23 2.54 5.14
CA GLY A 67 20.82 3.41 6.13
C GLY A 67 19.90 4.51 6.67
N LYS A 68 18.72 4.67 6.14
CA LYS A 68 17.78 5.73 6.54
C LYS A 68 16.52 5.20 7.20
N GLY A 69 16.02 4.03 6.78
CA GLY A 69 14.85 3.40 7.36
C GLY A 69 13.72 3.16 6.38
N ALA A 70 12.53 2.96 6.93
CA ALA A 70 11.33 2.72 6.16
C ALA A 70 10.49 3.99 6.10
N PHE A 71 9.97 4.29 4.92
CA PHE A 71 9.20 5.50 4.65
C PHE A 71 7.89 5.14 4.00
N VAL A 72 6.87 5.94 4.21
CA VAL A 72 5.58 5.75 3.55
C VAL A 72 5.75 6.05 2.06
N ALA A 73 5.43 5.08 1.23
CA ALA A 73 5.55 5.24 -0.21
C ALA A 73 4.41 6.09 -0.77
N ARG A 74 4.64 6.71 -1.93
CA ARG A 74 3.63 7.51 -2.62
C ARG A 74 2.83 6.62 -3.57
N THR A 75 2.10 5.69 -2.98
CA THR A 75 1.41 4.65 -3.75
C THR A 75 0.27 5.17 -4.59
N LYS A 76 -0.44 6.19 -4.10
CA LYS A 76 -1.62 6.71 -4.80
C LYS A 76 -1.29 7.26 -6.18
N GLU A 77 -0.20 8.01 -6.29
CA GLU A 77 0.23 8.57 -7.56
C GLU A 77 0.67 7.46 -8.53
N VAL A 78 1.42 6.50 -8.03
CA VAL A 78 1.91 5.38 -8.85
C VAL A 78 0.75 4.55 -9.37
N GLU A 79 -0.21 4.23 -8.51
CA GLU A 79 -1.38 3.45 -8.92
C GLU A 79 -2.20 4.18 -9.97
N LEU A 80 -2.42 5.46 -9.80
CA LEU A 80 -3.19 6.25 -10.76
C LEU A 80 -2.48 6.30 -12.12
N GLU A 81 -1.19 6.55 -12.14
CA GLU A 81 -0.42 6.55 -13.36
C GLU A 81 -0.47 5.20 -14.07
N GLY A 82 -0.33 4.12 -13.31
CA GLY A 82 -0.41 2.77 -13.85
C GLY A 82 -1.77 2.47 -14.47
N ILE A 83 -2.84 2.91 -13.84
CA ILE A 83 -4.19 2.74 -14.36
C ILE A 83 -4.37 3.54 -15.65
N ILE A 84 -3.93 4.77 -15.66
CA ILE A 84 -4.02 5.64 -16.84
C ILE A 84 -3.24 5.02 -18.01
N ASP A 85 -1.99 4.60 -17.77
CA ASP A 85 -1.17 3.97 -18.81
C ASP A 85 -1.83 2.71 -19.34
N TRP A 86 -2.39 1.90 -18.46
CA TRP A 86 -3.07 0.68 -18.86
C TRP A 86 -4.24 0.97 -19.79
N PHE A 87 -5.08 1.94 -19.46
CA PHE A 87 -6.21 2.33 -20.28
C PHE A 87 -5.80 2.96 -21.62
N ILE A 88 -4.70 3.70 -21.63
CA ILE A 88 -4.16 4.25 -22.87
C ILE A 88 -3.75 3.14 -23.81
N GLN A 89 -3.14 2.07 -23.29
CA GLN A 89 -2.70 0.94 -24.10
C GLN A 89 -3.86 0.04 -24.55
N HIS A 90 -4.99 0.08 -23.85
CA HIS A 90 -6.14 -0.78 -24.10
C HIS A 90 -7.38 0.05 -24.41
N GLU A 91 -7.42 0.62 -25.62
CA GLU A 91 -8.52 1.52 -26.01
C GLU A 91 -9.91 0.94 -25.84
N VAL A 92 -10.07 -0.36 -26.10
CA VAL A 92 -11.38 -1.02 -25.98
C VAL A 92 -11.83 -0.99 -24.52
N GLU A 93 -10.92 -1.29 -23.61
CA GLU A 93 -11.20 -1.27 -22.18
C GLU A 93 -11.46 0.15 -21.70
N LEU A 94 -10.85 1.13 -22.33
CA LEU A 94 -11.10 2.53 -22.02
C LEU A 94 -12.54 2.92 -22.35
N ILE A 95 -13.07 2.44 -23.46
CA ILE A 95 -14.46 2.68 -23.84
C ILE A 95 -15.40 2.08 -22.80
N ASP A 96 -15.16 0.84 -22.42
CA ASP A 96 -15.95 0.18 -21.37
C ASP A 96 -15.88 0.93 -20.06
N PHE A 97 -14.71 1.42 -19.71
CA PHE A 97 -14.52 2.22 -18.52
C PHE A 97 -15.33 3.52 -18.57
N ILE A 98 -15.41 4.17 -19.71
CA ILE A 98 -16.20 5.38 -19.90
C ILE A 98 -17.68 5.08 -19.70
N GLU A 99 -18.17 3.97 -20.21
CA GLU A 99 -19.56 3.56 -20.02
C GLU A 99 -19.88 3.34 -18.54
N VAL A 100 -19.00 2.66 -17.82
CA VAL A 100 -19.15 2.47 -16.39
C VAL A 100 -19.13 3.82 -15.65
N ARG A 101 -18.28 4.75 -16.11
CA ARG A 101 -18.22 6.08 -15.53
C ARG A 101 -19.54 6.82 -15.58
N GLN A 102 -20.28 6.67 -16.66
CA GLN A 102 -21.59 7.33 -16.79
C GLN A 102 -22.58 6.85 -15.72
N ALA A 103 -22.43 5.61 -15.28
CA ALA A 103 -23.29 5.04 -14.24
C ALA A 103 -22.91 5.53 -12.84
N ILE A 104 -21.62 5.90 -12.61
CA ILE A 104 -21.10 6.32 -11.33
C ILE A 104 -20.43 7.70 -11.44
N GLU A 105 -21.13 8.58 -12.07
CA GLU A 105 -20.63 9.88 -12.52
C GLU A 105 -19.81 10.70 -11.53
N PRO A 106 -20.19 10.91 -10.27
CA PRO A 106 -19.41 11.78 -9.39
C PRO A 106 -17.96 11.36 -9.22
N LEU A 107 -17.72 10.07 -9.12
CA LEU A 107 -16.36 9.52 -9.03
C LEU A 107 -15.61 9.64 -10.34
N ALA A 108 -16.31 9.40 -11.44
CA ALA A 108 -15.74 9.43 -12.77
C ALA A 108 -15.23 10.83 -13.13
N ILE A 109 -15.96 11.86 -12.78
CA ILE A 109 -15.54 13.25 -13.02
C ILE A 109 -14.24 13.56 -12.29
N LYS A 110 -14.11 13.13 -11.05
CA LYS A 110 -12.88 13.34 -10.27
C LYS A 110 -11.69 12.64 -10.88
N LEU A 111 -11.89 11.47 -11.43
CA LEU A 111 -10.82 10.71 -12.09
C LEU A 111 -10.42 11.30 -13.44
N ALA A 112 -11.34 11.95 -14.11
CA ALA A 112 -11.10 12.54 -15.43
C ALA A 112 -10.25 13.83 -15.34
N ILE A 113 -10.24 14.46 -14.22
CA ILE A 113 -9.47 15.66 -13.96
C ILE A 113 -8.12 15.31 -13.36
#